data_c9f11ffc3509f8442f65817265a53ed2
#
_entry.id   c9f11ffc3509f8442f65817265a53ed2
#
_cell.length_a   1.000
_cell.length_b   1.000
_cell.length_c   1.000
_cell.angle_alpha   90.00
_cell.angle_beta   90.00
_cell.angle_gamma   90.00
#
_symmetry.space_group_name_H-M   'P 1'
#
loop_
_entity.id
_entity.type
_entity.pdbx_description
1 polymer ?
#
loop_
_entity_poly.entity_id
_entity_poly.type
_entity_poly.pdbx_seq_one_letter_code
_entity_poly.pdbx_strand_id
1 'polypeptide(L)'
;NQVLEIPDGKLGPDLPPANQIFPKGGEWLPLVAHWYEEYRRSPNASMLRSAPSWMAVQLGFATINEMLSTRRYATLMPVVRQLFDELGWTPAEVRCAGG
;
A
#
# COMPACT_ATOMS: atom_id res chain seq x y z
N ASN A 1 -26.30 -3.40 -9.02
CA ASN A 1 -26.02 -3.43 -8.62
C ASN A 1 -25.36 -3.69 -8.28
N GLN A 2 -24.99 -3.89 -8.19
CA GLN A 2 -24.36 -4.08 -7.69
C GLN A 2 -23.63 -4.00 -7.17
N VAL A 3 -23.46 -4.22 -7.32
CA VAL A 3 -22.79 -4.00 -6.71
C VAL A 3 -22.09 -3.82 -6.01
N LEU A 4 -22.07 -3.78 -5.87
CA LEU A 4 -21.39 -3.38 -4.84
C LEU A 4 -21.01 -4.32 -3.82
N GLU A 5 -21.21 -5.51 -4.10
CA GLU A 5 -20.78 -6.53 -3.23
C GLU A 5 -19.32 -6.65 -3.36
N ILE A 6 -18.59 -6.42 -2.32
CA ILE A 6 -17.12 -6.49 -2.32
C ILE A 6 -16.74 -7.71 -1.53
N PRO A 7 -16.36 -8.80 -2.22
CA PRO A 7 -15.96 -10.00 -1.49
C PRO A 7 -14.80 -9.66 -0.56
N ASP A 8 -14.80 -10.18 0.63
CA ASP A 8 -13.75 -9.97 1.61
C ASP A 8 -13.64 -8.52 2.09
N GLY A 9 -14.53 -7.64 1.64
CA GLY A 9 -14.52 -6.25 2.09
C GLY A 9 -13.38 -5.42 1.54
N LYS A 10 -12.74 -5.86 0.47
CA LYS A 10 -11.64 -5.13 -0.13
C LYS A 10 -12.11 -4.18 -1.20
N LEU A 11 -11.53 -3.00 -1.23
CA LEU A 11 -11.82 -1.98 -2.23
C LEU A 11 -10.64 -1.83 -3.17
N GLY A 12 -10.88 -1.24 -4.32
CA GLY A 12 -9.83 -0.93 -5.27
C GLY A 12 -9.29 -2.13 -6.00
N PRO A 13 -8.30 -1.93 -6.86
CA PRO A 13 -7.75 -3.00 -7.69
C PRO A 13 -6.73 -3.83 -6.92
N ASP A 14 -6.43 -5.00 -7.44
CA ASP A 14 -5.35 -5.83 -6.92
C ASP A 14 -4.01 -5.15 -7.22
N LEU A 15 -2.97 -5.54 -6.49
CA LEU A 15 -1.63 -5.06 -6.80
C LEU A 15 -1.26 -5.47 -8.22
N PRO A 16 -0.60 -4.57 -8.98
CA PRO A 16 -0.14 -4.96 -10.31
C PRO A 16 0.99 -5.97 -10.21
N PRO A 17 1.23 -6.72 -11.29
CA PRO A 17 2.39 -7.63 -11.28
C PRO A 17 3.67 -6.87 -11.00
N ALA A 18 4.59 -7.53 -10.30
CA ALA A 18 5.82 -6.87 -9.90
C ALA A 18 6.61 -6.35 -11.11
N ASN A 19 6.56 -7.06 -12.23
CA ASN A 19 7.33 -6.63 -13.40
C ASN A 19 6.78 -5.36 -14.04
N GLN A 20 5.56 -4.95 -13.70
CA GLN A 20 5.03 -3.70 -14.20
C GLN A 20 5.45 -2.52 -13.33
N ILE A 21 5.72 -2.78 -12.07
CA ILE A 21 6.04 -1.72 -11.13
C ILE A 21 7.55 -1.64 -10.87
N PHE A 22 8.24 -2.76 -11.00
CA PHE A 22 9.69 -2.82 -10.78
C PHE A 22 10.39 -3.20 -12.09
N PRO A 23 10.57 -2.25 -13.02
CA PRO A 23 11.09 -2.59 -14.34
C PRO A 23 12.49 -3.17 -14.33
N LYS A 24 13.27 -2.92 -13.29
CA LYS A 24 14.62 -3.47 -13.20
C LYS A 24 14.65 -4.78 -12.45
N GLY A 25 13.49 -5.37 -12.24
CA GLY A 25 13.41 -6.62 -11.50
C GLY A 25 13.07 -6.37 -10.05
N GLY A 26 12.46 -7.34 -9.44
CA GLY A 26 12.05 -7.22 -8.06
C GLY A 26 10.73 -7.94 -7.86
N GLU A 27 10.33 -8.06 -6.62
CA GLU A 27 9.11 -8.74 -6.25
C GLU A 27 8.45 -7.99 -5.11
N TRP A 28 7.14 -8.14 -5.03
CA TRP A 28 6.42 -7.64 -3.86
C TRP A 28 6.79 -8.50 -2.66
N LEU A 29 7.25 -7.87 -1.60
CA LEU A 29 7.47 -8.60 -0.35
C LEU A 29 6.12 -9.03 0.21
N PRO A 30 6.03 -10.24 0.77
CA PRO A 30 4.75 -10.70 1.33
C PRO A 30 4.18 -9.74 2.37
N LEU A 31 5.02 -9.11 3.16
CA LEU A 31 4.56 -8.17 4.18
C LEU A 31 3.90 -6.95 3.53
N VAL A 32 4.51 -6.42 2.47
CA VAL A 32 3.98 -5.25 1.80
C VAL A 32 2.67 -5.59 1.11
N ALA A 33 2.61 -6.76 0.47
CA ALA A 33 1.37 -7.19 -0.16
C ALA A 33 0.26 -7.33 0.88
N HIS A 34 0.61 -7.87 2.05
CA HIS A 34 -0.35 -7.99 3.14
C HIS A 34 -0.85 -6.61 3.60
N TRP A 35 0.06 -5.65 3.74
CA TRP A 35 -0.32 -4.31 4.15
C TRP A 35 -1.24 -3.65 3.13
N TYR A 36 -0.98 -3.88 1.85
CA TYR A 36 -1.85 -3.33 0.82
C TYR A 36 -3.26 -3.90 0.94
N GLU A 37 -3.38 -5.22 1.14
CA GLU A 37 -4.69 -5.83 1.32
C GLU A 37 -5.37 -5.31 2.58
N GLU A 38 -4.60 -5.09 3.64
CA GLU A 38 -5.13 -4.53 4.87
C GLU A 38 -5.66 -3.12 4.64
N TYR A 39 -4.91 -2.30 3.89
CA TYR A 39 -5.36 -0.96 3.58
C TYR A 39 -6.65 -0.98 2.77
N ARG A 40 -6.79 -1.91 1.85
CA ARG A 40 -8.00 -2.01 1.03
C ARG A 40 -9.24 -2.27 1.86
N ARG A 41 -9.08 -2.81 3.05
CA ARG A 41 -10.21 -3.07 3.95
C ARG A 41 -10.44 -1.94 4.94
N SER A 42 -9.60 -0.92 4.91
CA SER A 42 -9.72 0.18 5.86
C SER A 42 -10.79 1.16 5.41
N PRO A 43 -11.38 1.91 6.35
CA PRO A 43 -12.33 2.95 5.97
C PRO A 43 -11.71 4.02 5.07
N ASN A 44 -10.41 4.26 5.22
CA ASN A 44 -9.73 5.28 4.43
C ASN A 44 -9.70 4.92 2.94
N ALA A 45 -9.70 3.62 2.61
CA ALA A 45 -9.70 3.21 1.23
C ALA A 45 -10.98 3.63 0.52
N SER A 46 -12.09 3.76 1.26
CA SER A 46 -13.35 4.14 0.66
C SER A 46 -13.37 5.58 0.16
N MET A 47 -12.37 6.37 0.55
CA MET A 47 -12.26 7.75 0.08
C MET A 47 -11.66 7.82 -1.32
N LEU A 48 -11.05 6.75 -1.80
CA LEU A 48 -10.42 6.73 -3.11
C LEU A 48 -11.46 6.31 -4.15
N ARG A 49 -11.75 7.21 -5.08
CA ARG A 49 -12.83 6.99 -6.02
C ARG A 49 -12.39 6.93 -7.48
N SER A 50 -11.09 7.02 -7.75
CA SER A 50 -10.63 7.04 -9.12
C SER A 50 -9.44 6.13 -9.28
N ALA A 51 -9.23 5.68 -10.53
CA ALA A 51 -8.07 4.85 -10.83
C ALA A 51 -6.75 5.57 -10.55
N PRO A 52 -6.59 6.86 -10.91
CA PRO A 52 -5.34 7.54 -10.58
C PRO A 52 -5.05 7.60 -9.08
N SER A 53 -6.08 7.71 -8.25
CA SER A 53 -5.86 7.71 -6.80
C SER A 53 -5.31 6.38 -6.34
N TRP A 54 -5.85 5.28 -6.85
CA TRP A 54 -5.35 3.97 -6.49
C TRP A 54 -3.96 3.72 -7.04
N MET A 55 -3.65 4.26 -8.23
CA MET A 55 -2.29 4.15 -8.76
C MET A 55 -1.29 4.84 -7.85
N ALA A 56 -1.66 6.01 -7.32
CA ALA A 56 -0.77 6.71 -6.40
C ALA A 56 -0.52 5.89 -5.14
N VAL A 57 -1.57 5.23 -4.64
CA VAL A 57 -1.42 4.35 -3.47
C VAL A 57 -0.50 3.18 -3.80
N GLN A 58 -0.66 2.58 -4.97
CA GLN A 58 0.19 1.46 -5.36
C GLN A 58 1.65 1.88 -5.46
N LEU A 59 1.91 3.06 -5.99
CA LEU A 59 3.28 3.57 -6.06
C LEU A 59 3.84 3.84 -4.66
N GLY A 60 2.97 4.30 -3.75
CA GLY A 60 3.39 4.47 -2.37
C GLY A 60 3.80 3.15 -1.74
N PHE A 61 3.02 2.11 -1.96
CA PHE A 61 3.37 0.80 -1.43
C PHE A 61 4.63 0.25 -2.11
N ALA A 62 4.86 0.60 -3.38
CA ALA A 62 6.11 0.22 -4.04
C ALA A 62 7.30 0.89 -3.37
N THR A 63 7.15 2.14 -2.93
CA THR A 63 8.20 2.83 -2.19
C THR A 63 8.50 2.13 -0.87
N ILE A 64 7.46 1.70 -0.16
CA ILE A 64 7.65 0.94 1.07
C ILE A 64 8.40 -0.36 0.77
N ASN A 65 8.01 -1.02 -0.31
CA ASN A 65 8.66 -2.25 -0.72
C ASN A 65 10.15 -2.04 -1.00
N GLU A 66 10.46 -0.93 -1.68
CA GLU A 66 11.84 -0.60 -1.97
C GLU A 66 12.63 -0.34 -0.69
N MET A 67 12.05 0.39 0.25
CA MET A 67 12.72 0.67 1.51
C MET A 67 13.08 -0.62 2.24
N LEU A 68 12.12 -1.54 2.33
CA LEU A 68 12.35 -2.78 3.06
C LEU A 68 13.31 -3.70 2.31
N SER A 69 13.23 -3.72 0.98
CA SER A 69 14.10 -4.59 0.19
C SER A 69 15.56 -4.15 0.20
N THR A 70 15.78 -2.85 0.19
CA THR A 70 17.14 -2.30 0.10
C THR A 70 17.68 -1.83 1.44
N ARG A 71 16.84 -1.85 2.47
CA ARG A 71 17.20 -1.40 3.81
C ARG A 71 17.62 0.07 3.84
N ARG A 72 17.06 0.87 2.96
CA ARG A 72 17.38 2.30 2.89
C ARG A 72 16.46 3.10 3.80
N TYR A 73 16.45 2.76 5.07
CA TYR A 73 15.53 3.38 6.02
C TYR A 73 15.79 4.86 6.20
N ALA A 74 17.05 5.23 6.33
CA ALA A 74 17.38 6.65 6.58
C ALA A 74 16.90 7.54 5.44
N THR A 75 16.99 7.04 4.21
CA THR A 75 16.60 7.82 3.04
C THR A 75 15.11 7.80 2.82
N LEU A 76 14.48 6.64 2.98
CA LEU A 76 13.10 6.47 2.55
C LEU A 76 12.07 6.55 3.68
N MET A 77 12.50 6.37 4.93
CA MET A 77 11.54 6.40 6.03
C MET A 77 10.77 7.72 6.14
N PRO A 78 11.41 8.90 5.94
CA PRO A 78 10.62 10.13 5.96
C PRO A 78 9.54 10.18 4.89
N VAL A 79 9.83 9.62 3.71
CA VAL A 79 8.84 9.55 2.62
C VAL A 79 7.71 8.61 3.01
N VAL A 80 8.05 7.47 3.61
CA VAL A 80 7.05 6.49 4.01
C VAL A 80 6.15 7.04 5.11
N ARG A 81 6.73 7.80 6.05
CA ARG A 81 5.92 8.43 7.10
C ARG A 81 4.92 9.41 6.51
N GLN A 82 5.37 10.19 5.55
CA GLN A 82 4.48 11.13 4.90
C GLN A 82 3.37 10.39 4.16
N LEU A 83 3.71 9.26 3.53
CA LEU A 83 2.71 8.42 2.89
C LEU A 83 1.64 7.97 3.87
N PHE A 84 2.05 7.48 5.04
CA PHE A 84 1.09 7.04 6.04
C PHE A 84 0.17 8.19 6.46
N ASP A 85 0.75 9.38 6.62
CA ASP A 85 -0.06 10.54 6.97
C ASP A 85 -1.08 10.86 5.87
N GLU A 86 -0.65 10.82 4.62
CA GLU A 86 -1.53 11.13 3.51
C GLU A 86 -2.62 10.09 3.33
N LEU A 87 -2.29 8.83 3.58
CA LEU A 87 -3.26 7.77 3.52
C LEU A 87 -4.22 7.77 4.71
N GLY A 88 -3.81 8.42 5.79
CA GLY A 88 -4.57 8.37 7.03
C GLY A 88 -4.60 6.98 7.62
N TRP A 89 -3.57 6.18 7.36
CA TRP A 89 -3.55 4.78 7.73
C TRP A 89 -2.12 4.34 7.99
N THR A 90 -1.94 3.46 8.95
CA THR A 90 -0.64 2.90 9.29
C THR A 90 -0.84 1.40 9.54
N PRO A 91 0.08 0.55 9.08
CA PRO A 91 -0.05 -0.89 9.33
C PRO A 91 -0.15 -1.19 10.82
N ALA A 92 -0.98 -2.17 11.15
CA ALA A 92 -1.21 -2.52 12.55
C ALA A 92 0.08 -2.90 13.26
N GLU A 93 0.97 -3.61 12.56
CA GLU A 93 2.24 -4.03 13.14
C GLU A 93 3.07 -2.83 13.57
N VAL A 94 3.09 -1.78 12.74
CA VAL A 94 3.85 -0.58 13.06
C VAL A 94 3.20 0.18 14.21
N ARG A 95 1.86 0.25 14.20
CA ARG A 95 1.16 0.93 15.29
C ARG A 95 1.42 0.26 16.63
N CYS A 96 1.41 -1.06 16.65
CA CYS A 96 1.68 -1.79 17.89
C CYS A 96 3.10 -1.58 18.34
N ALA A 97 4.06 -1.61 17.43
CA ALA A 97 5.45 -1.39 17.77
C ALA A 97 5.69 0.03 18.25
N GLY A 98 4.96 0.98 17.70
CA GLY A 98 5.12 2.37 18.06
C GLY A 98 4.37 2.78 19.30
N GLY A 99 3.46 1.92 19.73
CA GLY A 99 2.62 2.20 20.84
C GLY A 99 3.25 1.93 22.14
#